data_b954e8d1eeaa7309f33c5127ea3fe601
#
_entry.id   b954e8d1eeaa7309f33c5127ea3fe601
#
_cell.length_a   1.000
_cell.length_b   1.000
_cell.length_c   1.000
_cell.angle_alpha   90.00
_cell.angle_beta   90.00
_cell.angle_gamma   90.00
#
_symmetry.space_group_name_H-M   'P 1'
#
loop_
_entity.id
_entity.type
_entity.pdbx_description
1 polymer ?
#
loop_
_entity_poly.entity_id
_entity_poly.type
_entity_poly.pdbx_seq_one_letter_code
_entity_poly.pdbx_strand_id
1 'polypeptide(L)'
;MIPDTSVTAGDVRMAQYGLNRELAAVYARMAREKRYQGLFCVVSDPVDPLCRAVLRESDRDGSGRSDGRGLRPCQVRGFGLGVMHARALYFARREPRFAAYLTEGRAFGPHGEDLVLANSVTHYDDALSRALTEKVAHANLDMRRLGYKPYVAPALSSGALTLLALLRGQWHYASVYMDGIFMGCRQRLTPAGIEVEQLSLPPALRARIEETAARLRAID
;
A
#
# COMPACT_ATOMS: atom_id res chain seq x y z
N MET A 1 -12.99 17.46 2.76
CA MET A 1 -13.39 17.29 1.34
C MET A 1 -12.12 17.45 0.52
N ILE A 2 -11.62 16.40 -0.10
CA ILE A 2 -10.42 16.46 -0.94
C ILE A 2 -10.82 17.20 -2.22
N PRO A 3 -10.11 18.26 -2.61
CA PRO A 3 -10.45 19.02 -3.81
C PRO A 3 -10.44 18.09 -5.04
N ASP A 4 -11.44 18.25 -5.90
CA ASP A 4 -11.48 17.62 -7.22
C ASP A 4 -10.40 18.28 -8.10
N THR A 5 -9.18 17.80 -8.00
CA THR A 5 -8.15 18.17 -8.95
C THR A 5 -8.45 17.40 -10.23
N SER A 6 -8.92 18.10 -11.25
CA SER A 6 -9.02 17.61 -12.63
C SER A 6 -7.64 17.10 -13.06
N VAL A 7 -7.44 15.79 -12.99
CA VAL A 7 -6.13 15.20 -13.15
C VAL A 7 -5.89 14.96 -14.63
N THR A 8 -5.06 15.78 -15.20
CA THR A 8 -4.32 15.54 -16.44
C THR A 8 -3.38 14.35 -16.25
N ALA A 9 -3.09 13.64 -17.35
CA ALA A 9 -2.27 12.44 -17.39
C ALA A 9 -1.05 12.48 -16.45
N GLY A 10 -1.03 11.62 -15.45
CA GLY A 10 -0.01 11.51 -14.43
C GLY A 10 -0.49 10.68 -13.24
N ASP A 11 0.38 10.27 -12.34
CA ASP A 11 -0.04 9.57 -11.14
C ASP A 11 -0.87 10.48 -10.23
N VAL A 12 -2.18 10.31 -10.33
CA VAL A 12 -3.20 11.03 -9.55
C VAL A 12 -2.92 10.98 -8.05
N ARG A 13 -2.34 9.89 -7.57
CA ARG A 13 -2.07 9.67 -6.15
C ARG A 13 -0.94 10.56 -5.66
N MET A 14 0.10 10.75 -6.47
CA MET A 14 1.19 11.66 -6.14
C MET A 14 0.75 13.13 -6.17
N ALA A 15 -0.22 13.51 -7.00
CA ALA A 15 -0.78 14.86 -6.99
C ALA A 15 -1.46 15.22 -5.66
N GLN A 16 -1.93 14.24 -4.91
CA GLN A 16 -2.54 14.42 -3.58
C GLN A 16 -1.52 14.35 -2.44
N TYR A 17 -0.27 13.97 -2.72
CA TYR A 17 0.71 13.69 -1.69
C TYR A 17 0.99 14.89 -0.78
N GLY A 18 1.20 16.07 -1.35
CA GLY A 18 1.50 17.28 -0.58
C GLY A 18 0.45 17.58 0.49
N LEU A 19 -0.82 17.67 0.08
CA LEU A 19 -1.94 17.96 0.98
C LEU A 19 -2.15 16.85 2.02
N ASN A 20 -2.12 15.60 1.59
CA ASN A 20 -2.32 14.46 2.48
C ASN A 20 -1.15 14.29 3.46
N ARG A 21 0.07 14.64 3.05
CA ARG A 21 1.25 14.68 3.93
C ARG A 21 1.11 15.71 5.04
N GLU A 22 0.65 16.93 4.71
CA GLU A 22 0.41 17.98 5.72
C GLU A 22 -0.62 17.53 6.77
N LEU A 23 -1.73 16.94 6.31
CA LEU A 23 -2.75 16.41 7.20
C LEU A 23 -2.22 15.25 8.06
N ALA A 24 -1.51 14.31 7.47
CA ALA A 24 -0.90 13.19 8.17
C ALA A 24 0.12 13.65 9.22
N ALA A 25 0.88 14.71 8.93
CA ALA A 25 1.85 15.30 9.84
C ALA A 25 1.18 15.87 11.10
N VAL A 26 -0.01 16.49 10.99
CA VAL A 26 -0.77 16.96 12.15
C VAL A 26 -1.08 15.81 13.11
N TYR A 27 -1.65 14.72 12.59
CA TYR A 27 -1.99 13.54 13.41
C TYR A 27 -0.74 12.82 13.94
N ALA A 28 0.35 12.78 13.18
CA ALA A 28 1.62 12.21 13.61
C ALA A 28 2.20 12.96 14.82
N ARG A 29 2.19 14.30 14.79
CA ARG A 29 2.61 15.14 15.93
C ARG A 29 1.68 14.97 17.14
N MET A 30 0.39 14.88 16.93
CA MET A 30 -0.57 14.60 18.01
C MET A 30 -0.29 13.24 18.66
N ALA A 31 0.00 12.19 17.86
CA ALA A 31 0.34 10.87 18.36
C ALA A 31 1.62 10.92 19.23
N ARG A 32 2.63 11.69 18.80
CA ARG A 32 3.85 11.94 19.58
C ARG A 32 3.53 12.63 20.91
N GLU A 33 2.82 13.76 20.89
CA GLU A 33 2.45 14.53 22.08
C GLU A 33 1.70 13.69 23.12
N LYS A 34 0.80 12.82 22.64
CA LYS A 34 0.03 11.90 23.48
C LYS A 34 0.78 10.62 23.84
N ARG A 35 2.03 10.45 23.41
CA ARG A 35 2.82 9.21 23.59
C ARG A 35 2.02 7.97 23.20
N TYR A 36 1.37 8.04 22.03
CA TYR A 36 0.48 7.01 21.56
C TYR A 36 1.20 5.66 21.39
N GLN A 37 0.63 4.58 21.94
CA GLN A 37 1.23 3.24 21.94
C GLN A 37 0.52 2.25 20.99
N GLY A 38 -0.58 2.65 20.38
CA GLY A 38 -1.35 1.80 19.46
C GLY A 38 -0.80 1.79 18.03
N LEU A 39 -1.54 1.17 17.13
CA LEU A 39 -1.24 1.20 15.70
C LEU A 39 -1.75 2.49 15.06
N PHE A 40 -0.90 3.14 14.29
CA PHE A 40 -1.24 4.28 13.45
C PHE A 40 -1.51 3.80 12.03
N CYS A 41 -2.78 3.82 11.62
CA CYS A 41 -3.25 3.24 10.37
C CYS A 41 -3.43 4.33 9.30
N VAL A 42 -2.65 4.31 8.25
CA VAL A 42 -2.76 5.20 7.09
C VAL A 42 -3.68 4.56 6.05
N VAL A 43 -4.83 5.21 5.79
CA VAL A 43 -5.85 4.77 4.82
C VAL A 43 -6.10 5.91 3.82
N SER A 44 -5.03 6.47 3.27
CA SER A 44 -5.07 7.60 2.33
C SER A 44 -3.94 7.46 1.31
N ASP A 45 -4.16 7.98 0.11
CA ASP A 45 -3.19 7.93 -0.99
C ASP A 45 -2.21 9.13 -1.00
N PRO A 46 -0.97 8.90 -1.42
CA PRO A 46 -0.30 7.62 -1.65
C PRO A 46 0.12 6.95 -0.35
N VAL A 47 -0.33 5.73 -0.11
CA VAL A 47 -0.26 5.03 1.19
C VAL A 47 1.17 4.92 1.72
N ASP A 48 2.08 4.36 0.93
CA ASP A 48 3.44 4.02 1.38
C ASP A 48 4.30 5.26 1.68
N PRO A 49 4.33 6.29 0.82
CA PRO A 49 4.97 7.56 1.14
C PRO A 49 4.37 8.26 2.36
N LEU A 50 3.04 8.20 2.54
CA LEU A 50 2.39 8.79 3.71
C LEU A 50 2.75 8.07 5.00
N CYS A 51 2.91 6.75 5.00
CA CYS A 51 3.43 6.00 6.15
C CYS A 51 4.82 6.49 6.55
N ARG A 52 5.70 6.72 5.57
CA ARG A 52 7.05 7.27 5.81
C ARG A 52 6.97 8.70 6.35
N ALA A 53 6.09 9.54 5.79
CA ALA A 53 5.87 10.89 6.29
C ALA A 53 5.37 10.89 7.74
N VAL A 54 4.40 10.05 8.08
CA VAL A 54 3.91 9.87 9.46
C VAL A 54 5.05 9.50 10.41
N LEU A 55 5.88 8.54 10.04
CA LEU A 55 7.01 8.12 10.86
C LEU A 55 7.98 9.28 11.12
N ARG A 56 8.39 9.98 10.05
CA ARG A 56 9.30 11.12 10.12
C ARG A 56 8.73 12.30 10.93
N GLU A 57 7.47 12.67 10.66
CA GLU A 57 6.84 13.81 11.32
C GLU A 57 6.52 13.55 12.79
N SER A 58 6.24 12.31 13.17
CA SER A 58 6.10 11.94 14.58
C SER A 58 7.40 12.03 15.36
N ASP A 59 8.55 11.88 14.68
CA ASP A 59 9.87 11.92 15.31
C ASP A 59 10.47 13.34 15.43
N ARG A 60 9.81 14.35 14.86
CA ARG A 60 10.25 15.74 14.95
C ARG A 60 9.78 16.40 16.25
N ASP A 61 10.69 17.04 16.94
CA ASP A 61 10.38 17.92 18.10
C ASP A 61 9.84 19.28 17.67
N GLY A 62 9.55 20.16 18.63
CA GLY A 62 9.07 21.52 18.37
C GLY A 62 10.05 22.42 17.61
N SER A 63 11.33 22.03 17.49
CA SER A 63 12.35 22.69 16.67
C SER A 63 12.52 22.06 15.29
N GLY A 64 11.78 20.99 15.00
CA GLY A 64 11.86 20.25 13.74
C GLY A 64 12.98 19.22 13.68
N ARG A 65 13.69 18.96 14.79
CA ARG A 65 14.76 17.96 14.86
C ARG A 65 14.22 16.59 15.24
N SER A 66 14.80 15.54 14.68
CA SER A 66 14.54 14.16 15.08
C SER A 66 15.18 13.88 16.43
N ASP A 67 14.43 13.29 17.37
CA ASP A 67 14.89 13.00 18.73
C ASP A 67 14.59 11.56 19.20
N GLY A 68 14.09 10.70 18.32
CA GLY A 68 13.80 9.29 18.60
C GLY A 68 12.58 9.05 19.49
N ARG A 69 11.73 10.06 19.70
CA ARG A 69 10.55 9.97 20.58
C ARG A 69 9.23 9.84 19.82
N GLY A 70 9.30 9.64 18.51
CA GLY A 70 8.14 9.46 17.63
C GLY A 70 7.53 8.07 17.71
N LEU A 71 6.65 7.80 16.76
CA LEU A 71 6.11 6.47 16.54
C LEU A 71 7.23 5.52 16.12
N ARG A 72 7.17 4.30 16.61
CA ARG A 72 8.09 3.24 16.16
C ARG A 72 7.65 2.73 14.78
N PRO A 73 8.56 2.27 13.91
CA PRO A 73 8.20 1.72 12.61
C PRO A 73 7.14 0.61 12.67
N CYS A 74 7.19 -0.20 13.74
CA CYS A 74 6.19 -1.25 13.99
C CYS A 74 4.80 -0.75 14.36
N GLN A 75 4.61 0.51 14.67
CA GLN A 75 3.29 1.10 14.96
C GLN A 75 2.60 1.66 13.71
N VAL A 76 3.33 1.98 12.65
CA VAL A 76 2.77 2.57 11.43
C VAL A 76 2.41 1.48 10.42
N ARG A 77 1.19 1.53 9.87
CA ARG A 77 0.68 0.57 8.88
C ARG A 77 -0.08 1.31 7.78
N GLY A 78 0.11 0.87 6.54
CA GLY A 78 -0.57 1.42 5.39
C GLY A 78 -1.57 0.44 4.76
N PHE A 79 -2.76 0.93 4.42
CA PHE A 79 -3.86 0.10 3.90
C PHE A 79 -4.28 0.55 2.50
N GLY A 80 -3.76 -0.09 1.49
CA GLY A 80 -4.06 0.16 0.07
C GLY A 80 -3.86 -1.09 -0.80
N LEU A 81 -2.83 -1.89 -0.50
CA LEU A 81 -2.50 -3.06 -1.32
C LEU A 81 -3.62 -4.12 -1.33
N GLY A 82 -4.41 -4.22 -0.26
CA GLY A 82 -5.57 -5.12 -0.22
C GLY A 82 -6.59 -4.86 -1.32
N VAL A 83 -6.78 -3.59 -1.70
CA VAL A 83 -7.64 -3.20 -2.84
C VAL A 83 -7.08 -3.73 -4.16
N MET A 84 -5.76 -3.64 -4.36
CA MET A 84 -5.10 -4.13 -5.57
C MET A 84 -5.18 -5.66 -5.66
N HIS A 85 -4.98 -6.35 -4.55
CA HIS A 85 -5.20 -7.79 -4.48
C HIS A 85 -6.65 -8.18 -4.82
N ALA A 86 -7.63 -7.46 -4.29
CA ALA A 86 -9.04 -7.71 -4.60
C ALA A 86 -9.37 -7.50 -6.09
N ARG A 87 -8.80 -6.47 -6.73
CA ARG A 87 -8.92 -6.24 -8.18
C ARG A 87 -8.27 -7.37 -8.98
N ALA A 88 -7.09 -7.85 -8.55
CA ALA A 88 -6.43 -8.98 -9.19
C ALA A 88 -7.27 -10.25 -9.12
N LEU A 89 -7.88 -10.55 -7.96
CA LEU A 89 -8.84 -11.65 -7.82
C LEU A 89 -10.07 -11.49 -8.73
N TYR A 90 -10.55 -10.25 -8.88
CA TYR A 90 -11.69 -9.97 -9.77
C TYR A 90 -11.37 -10.33 -11.24
N PHE A 91 -10.20 -9.93 -11.73
CA PHE A 91 -9.79 -10.26 -13.11
C PHE A 91 -9.44 -11.74 -13.25
N ALA A 92 -8.78 -12.34 -12.28
CA ALA A 92 -8.43 -13.76 -12.30
C ALA A 92 -9.64 -14.69 -12.36
N ARG A 93 -10.77 -14.29 -11.75
CA ARG A 93 -12.04 -15.04 -11.86
C ARG A 93 -12.73 -14.92 -13.22
N ARG A 94 -12.41 -13.91 -14.02
CA ARG A 94 -13.05 -13.60 -15.30
C ARG A 94 -12.22 -13.96 -16.51
N GLU A 95 -10.91 -14.01 -16.36
CA GLU A 95 -9.97 -14.28 -17.44
C GLU A 95 -9.16 -15.55 -17.11
N PRO A 96 -9.43 -16.68 -17.81
CA PRO A 96 -8.76 -17.97 -17.53
C PRO A 96 -7.24 -17.91 -17.50
N ARG A 97 -6.64 -17.01 -18.32
CA ARG A 97 -5.17 -16.84 -18.36
C ARG A 97 -4.58 -16.37 -17.03
N PHE A 98 -5.38 -15.74 -16.16
CA PHE A 98 -4.94 -15.28 -14.84
C PHE A 98 -5.41 -16.18 -13.69
N ALA A 99 -6.02 -17.33 -13.97
CA ALA A 99 -6.64 -18.18 -12.96
C ALA A 99 -5.66 -18.67 -11.88
N ALA A 100 -4.39 -18.85 -12.21
CA ALA A 100 -3.35 -19.24 -11.24
C ALA A 100 -3.23 -18.23 -10.08
N TYR A 101 -3.55 -16.95 -10.31
CA TYR A 101 -3.53 -15.93 -9.25
C TYR A 101 -4.49 -16.23 -8.09
N LEU A 102 -5.56 -16.96 -8.33
CA LEU A 102 -6.57 -17.27 -7.28
C LEU A 102 -5.98 -18.09 -6.13
N THR A 103 -4.98 -18.92 -6.39
CA THR A 103 -4.38 -19.81 -5.40
C THR A 103 -2.93 -19.49 -5.09
N GLU A 104 -2.14 -19.13 -6.12
CA GLU A 104 -0.69 -18.96 -6.04
C GLU A 104 -0.25 -17.50 -6.14
N GLY A 105 -1.17 -16.61 -6.52
CA GLY A 105 -0.85 -15.19 -6.75
C GLY A 105 -0.49 -14.42 -5.50
N ARG A 106 0.39 -13.41 -5.68
CA ARG A 106 0.76 -12.48 -4.62
C ARG A 106 0.83 -11.05 -5.14
N ALA A 107 0.59 -10.11 -4.24
CA ALA A 107 0.72 -8.69 -4.49
C ALA A 107 1.83 -8.10 -3.61
N PHE A 108 2.62 -7.20 -4.18
CA PHE A 108 3.71 -6.48 -3.52
C PHE A 108 3.71 -5.01 -3.96
N GLY A 109 4.36 -4.16 -3.19
CA GLY A 109 4.53 -2.76 -3.56
C GLY A 109 3.39 -1.86 -3.14
N PRO A 110 3.36 -0.63 -3.69
CA PRO A 110 2.38 0.38 -3.31
C PRO A 110 1.01 0.15 -3.95
N HIS A 111 0.04 0.91 -3.45
CA HIS A 111 -1.24 1.11 -4.12
C HIS A 111 -1.06 2.10 -5.28
N GLY A 112 -0.48 1.68 -6.40
CA GLY A 112 -0.21 2.59 -7.50
C GLY A 112 0.50 1.99 -8.69
N GLU A 113 1.21 2.84 -9.44
CA GLU A 113 1.89 2.47 -10.69
C GLU A 113 3.03 1.47 -10.46
N ASP A 114 3.69 1.55 -9.30
CA ASP A 114 4.77 0.63 -8.93
C ASP A 114 4.27 -0.67 -8.27
N LEU A 115 2.98 -0.98 -8.43
CA LEU A 115 2.40 -2.27 -8.03
C LEU A 115 3.12 -3.43 -8.72
N VAL A 116 3.40 -4.49 -7.98
CA VAL A 116 3.91 -5.75 -8.50
C VAL A 116 2.95 -6.88 -8.17
N LEU A 117 2.35 -7.47 -9.18
CA LEU A 117 1.61 -8.71 -9.03
C LEU A 117 2.43 -9.87 -9.59
N ALA A 118 2.42 -10.99 -8.88
CA ALA A 118 2.87 -12.28 -9.38
C ALA A 118 1.64 -13.13 -9.70
N ASN A 119 1.50 -13.60 -10.93
CA ASN A 119 0.42 -14.52 -11.32
C ASN A 119 0.47 -15.80 -10.49
N SER A 120 1.67 -16.28 -10.21
CA SER A 120 2.02 -17.37 -9.32
C SER A 120 3.40 -17.10 -8.74
N VAL A 121 3.65 -17.47 -7.49
CA VAL A 121 5.01 -17.44 -6.92
C VAL A 121 5.75 -18.74 -7.16
N THR A 122 5.05 -19.82 -7.48
CA THR A 122 5.63 -21.14 -7.75
C THR A 122 5.93 -21.32 -9.24
N HIS A 123 4.98 -20.92 -10.09
CA HIS A 123 5.06 -21.02 -11.56
C HIS A 123 5.01 -19.62 -12.17
N TYR A 124 5.99 -18.78 -11.79
CA TYR A 124 6.01 -17.37 -12.17
C TYR A 124 6.18 -17.20 -13.69
N ASP A 125 5.25 -16.47 -14.26
CA ASP A 125 5.30 -15.98 -15.64
C ASP A 125 5.35 -14.45 -15.64
N ASP A 126 6.45 -13.85 -16.09
CA ASP A 126 6.66 -12.42 -16.05
C ASP A 126 5.69 -11.65 -16.96
N ALA A 127 5.40 -12.20 -18.14
CA ALA A 127 4.49 -11.56 -19.10
C ALA A 127 3.05 -11.54 -18.58
N LEU A 128 2.54 -12.63 -18.06
CA LEU A 128 1.21 -12.71 -17.44
C LEU A 128 1.14 -11.84 -16.18
N SER A 129 2.19 -11.84 -15.37
CA SER A 129 2.26 -11.02 -14.15
C SER A 129 2.22 -9.53 -14.47
N ARG A 130 2.96 -9.07 -15.48
CA ARG A 130 2.92 -7.67 -15.94
C ARG A 130 1.57 -7.31 -16.54
N ALA A 131 1.00 -8.14 -17.38
CA ALA A 131 -0.32 -7.91 -17.96
C ALA A 131 -1.42 -7.79 -16.88
N LEU A 132 -1.38 -8.62 -15.84
CA LEU A 132 -2.30 -8.52 -14.72
C LEU A 132 -2.04 -7.26 -13.89
N THR A 133 -0.77 -6.90 -13.65
CA THR A 133 -0.38 -5.69 -12.92
C THR A 133 -0.93 -4.45 -13.59
N GLU A 134 -0.70 -4.29 -14.89
CA GLU A 134 -1.18 -3.15 -15.68
C GLU A 134 -2.71 -3.02 -15.60
N LYS A 135 -3.41 -4.12 -15.84
CA LYS A 135 -4.88 -4.16 -15.78
C LYS A 135 -5.42 -3.73 -14.41
N VAL A 136 -4.81 -4.19 -13.34
CA VAL A 136 -5.20 -3.86 -11.96
C VAL A 136 -4.87 -2.41 -11.61
N ALA A 137 -3.68 -1.93 -11.98
CA ALA A 137 -3.26 -0.56 -11.72
C ALA A 137 -4.18 0.47 -12.39
N HIS A 138 -4.66 0.18 -13.61
CA HIS A 138 -5.48 1.07 -14.42
C HIS A 138 -7.00 0.87 -14.28
N ALA A 139 -7.46 -0.10 -13.49
CA ALA A 139 -8.89 -0.40 -13.34
C ALA A 139 -9.75 0.80 -12.90
N ASN A 140 -9.19 1.74 -12.15
CA ASN A 140 -9.87 2.97 -11.76
C ASN A 140 -10.07 3.94 -12.94
N LEU A 141 -9.21 3.91 -13.95
CA LEU A 141 -9.34 4.74 -15.15
C LEU A 141 -10.52 4.26 -16.00
N ASP A 142 -10.74 2.95 -16.09
CA ASP A 142 -11.89 2.38 -16.79
C ASP A 142 -13.20 2.81 -16.12
N MET A 143 -13.25 2.81 -14.80
CA MET A 143 -14.41 3.31 -14.05
C MET A 143 -14.67 4.80 -14.30
N ARG A 144 -13.62 5.61 -14.43
CA ARG A 144 -13.76 7.04 -14.79
C ARG A 144 -14.31 7.24 -16.19
N ARG A 145 -13.87 6.45 -17.18
CA ARG A 145 -14.37 6.49 -18.54
C ARG A 145 -15.88 6.20 -18.62
N LEU A 146 -16.40 5.43 -17.66
CA LEU A 146 -17.83 5.17 -17.50
C LEU A 146 -18.59 6.27 -16.74
N GLY A 147 -17.91 7.39 -16.39
CA GLY A 147 -18.51 8.53 -15.70
C GLY A 147 -18.56 8.42 -14.17
N TYR A 148 -17.95 7.40 -13.57
CA TYR A 148 -17.88 7.30 -12.11
C TYR A 148 -16.77 8.20 -11.55
N LYS A 149 -17.03 8.77 -10.37
CA LYS A 149 -16.03 9.56 -9.64
C LYS A 149 -14.84 8.70 -9.17
N PRO A 150 -13.63 9.27 -9.06
CA PRO A 150 -12.43 8.52 -8.72
C PRO A 150 -12.45 7.89 -7.31
N TYR A 151 -13.18 8.48 -6.38
CA TYR A 151 -13.34 7.96 -5.03
C TYR A 151 -14.74 7.35 -4.90
N VAL A 152 -14.79 6.05 -4.90
CA VAL A 152 -16.02 5.31 -4.68
C VAL A 152 -16.03 4.85 -3.23
N ALA A 153 -17.12 5.12 -2.49
CA ALA A 153 -17.27 4.66 -1.11
C ALA A 153 -16.90 3.16 -0.89
N PRO A 154 -17.18 2.24 -1.83
CA PRO A 154 -16.72 0.86 -1.75
C PRO A 154 -15.20 0.66 -1.62
N ALA A 155 -14.37 1.59 -2.08
CA ALA A 155 -12.91 1.48 -1.89
C ALA A 155 -12.51 1.68 -0.42
N LEU A 156 -13.16 2.60 0.28
CA LEU A 156 -12.98 2.79 1.73
C LEU A 156 -13.50 1.58 2.51
N SER A 157 -14.62 1.00 2.10
CA SER A 157 -15.16 -0.22 2.71
C SER A 157 -14.21 -1.41 2.57
N SER A 158 -13.50 -1.55 1.45
CA SER A 158 -12.48 -2.60 1.28
C SER A 158 -11.26 -2.38 2.18
N GLY A 159 -10.90 -1.13 2.48
CA GLY A 159 -9.92 -0.80 3.52
C GLY A 159 -10.35 -1.30 4.90
N ALA A 160 -11.61 -1.12 5.26
CA ALA A 160 -12.17 -1.63 6.51
C ALA A 160 -12.09 -3.17 6.63
N LEU A 161 -12.27 -3.91 5.53
CA LEU A 161 -12.10 -5.37 5.51
C LEU A 161 -10.65 -5.77 5.83
N THR A 162 -9.69 -5.03 5.32
CA THR A 162 -8.27 -5.28 5.62
C THR A 162 -7.93 -4.97 7.08
N LEU A 163 -8.48 -3.88 7.64
CA LEU A 163 -8.35 -3.56 9.07
C LEU A 163 -8.97 -4.64 9.96
N LEU A 164 -10.13 -5.15 9.58
CA LEU A 164 -10.78 -6.25 10.30
C LEU A 164 -9.94 -7.53 10.28
N ALA A 165 -9.33 -7.86 9.12
CA ALA A 165 -8.43 -9.00 8.99
C ALA A 165 -7.17 -8.81 9.87
N LEU A 166 -6.59 -7.60 9.94
CA LEU A 166 -5.50 -7.27 10.84
C LEU A 166 -5.88 -7.56 12.30
N LEU A 167 -7.00 -7.00 12.77
CA LEU A 167 -7.45 -7.16 14.16
C LEU A 167 -7.77 -8.62 14.55
N ARG A 168 -8.13 -9.45 13.57
CA ARG A 168 -8.39 -10.88 13.74
C ARG A 168 -7.13 -11.75 13.58
N GLY A 169 -5.96 -11.18 13.37
CA GLY A 169 -4.73 -11.93 13.12
C GLY A 169 -4.74 -12.73 11.82
N GLN A 170 -5.62 -12.38 10.87
CA GLN A 170 -5.72 -13.07 9.58
C GLN A 170 -4.70 -12.52 8.58
N TRP A 171 -4.29 -13.37 7.64
CA TRP A 171 -3.46 -12.94 6.51
C TRP A 171 -4.17 -11.88 5.68
N HIS A 172 -3.51 -10.75 5.45
CA HIS A 172 -4.01 -9.64 4.66
C HIS A 172 -2.86 -8.92 3.94
N TYR A 173 -3.19 -7.99 3.07
CA TYR A 173 -2.22 -7.18 2.35
C TYR A 173 -2.22 -5.75 2.90
N ALA A 174 -1.08 -5.30 3.39
CA ALA A 174 -0.88 -3.96 3.93
C ALA A 174 0.59 -3.57 3.85
N SER A 175 0.88 -2.26 4.00
CA SER A 175 2.26 -1.77 4.00
C SER A 175 2.89 -1.91 5.37
N VAL A 176 4.13 -2.34 5.38
CA VAL A 176 4.98 -2.50 6.56
C VAL A 176 6.33 -1.86 6.32
N TYR A 177 6.98 -1.42 7.40
CA TYR A 177 8.32 -0.87 7.32
C TYR A 177 9.34 -1.94 6.99
N MET A 178 10.12 -1.71 5.94
CA MET A 178 11.21 -2.58 5.49
C MET A 178 12.37 -1.71 5.00
N ASP A 179 13.51 -1.80 5.65
CA ASP A 179 14.77 -1.17 5.21
C ASP A 179 14.62 0.29 4.74
N GLY A 180 14.06 1.13 5.61
CA GLY A 180 13.93 2.58 5.38
C GLY A 180 12.70 3.02 4.58
N ILE A 181 11.89 2.10 4.06
CA ILE A 181 10.66 2.37 3.33
C ILE A 181 9.47 1.67 3.96
N PHE A 182 8.28 2.11 3.57
CA PHE A 182 7.07 1.31 3.72
C PHE A 182 6.73 0.69 2.37
N MET A 183 6.42 -0.59 2.37
CA MET A 183 6.02 -1.31 1.16
C MET A 183 4.97 -2.37 1.49
N GLY A 184 4.00 -2.51 0.61
CA GLY A 184 2.92 -3.48 0.78
C GLY A 184 3.38 -4.92 0.51
N CYS A 185 2.94 -5.83 1.37
CA CYS A 185 3.11 -7.27 1.24
C CYS A 185 2.01 -8.03 1.99
N ARG A 186 2.01 -9.35 1.89
CA ARG A 186 1.10 -10.21 2.67
C ARG A 186 1.65 -10.42 4.07
N GLN A 187 0.84 -10.12 5.07
CA GLN A 187 1.22 -10.12 6.47
C GLN A 187 0.04 -10.46 7.39
N ARG A 188 0.31 -10.73 8.65
CA ARG A 188 -0.70 -10.86 9.71
C ARG A 188 -0.19 -10.31 11.03
N LEU A 189 -1.11 -9.92 11.92
CA LEU A 189 -0.79 -9.55 13.30
C LEU A 189 -0.82 -10.80 14.16
N THR A 190 0.23 -10.98 14.96
CA THR A 190 0.35 -12.04 15.96
C THR A 190 0.62 -11.44 17.33
N PRO A 191 0.52 -12.18 18.42
CA PRO A 191 0.94 -11.72 19.74
C PRO A 191 2.41 -11.25 19.81
N ALA A 192 3.28 -11.79 18.94
CA ALA A 192 4.69 -11.38 18.84
C ALA A 192 4.92 -10.15 17.94
N GLY A 193 3.87 -9.64 17.29
CA GLY A 193 3.95 -8.52 16.36
C GLY A 193 3.53 -8.90 14.93
N ILE A 194 3.99 -8.13 13.95
CA ILE A 194 3.68 -8.40 12.54
C ILE A 194 4.56 -9.53 12.01
N GLU A 195 3.90 -10.51 11.44
CA GLU A 195 4.52 -11.59 10.68
C GLU A 195 4.31 -11.34 9.18
N VAL A 196 5.40 -11.25 8.43
CA VAL A 196 5.40 -11.15 6.96
C VAL A 196 5.53 -12.55 6.38
N GLU A 197 4.74 -12.84 5.34
CA GLU A 197 4.81 -14.13 4.64
C GLU A 197 6.21 -14.35 4.06
N GLN A 198 6.81 -15.47 4.39
CA GLN A 198 8.13 -15.86 3.88
C GLN A 198 7.96 -16.65 2.57
N LEU A 199 8.59 -16.18 1.50
CA LEU A 199 8.46 -16.76 0.16
C LEU A 199 9.84 -16.93 -0.48
N SER A 200 10.01 -18.05 -1.18
CA SER A 200 11.11 -18.19 -2.15
C SER A 200 10.70 -17.50 -3.44
N LEU A 201 11.27 -16.33 -3.71
CA LEU A 201 10.91 -15.52 -4.87
C LEU A 201 11.77 -15.89 -6.09
N PRO A 202 11.16 -16.16 -7.26
CA PRO A 202 11.86 -16.28 -8.54
C PRO A 202 12.71 -15.02 -8.82
N PRO A 203 13.91 -15.16 -9.45
CA PRO A 203 14.80 -14.02 -9.66
C PRO A 203 14.17 -12.83 -10.39
N ALA A 204 13.37 -13.07 -11.41
CA ALA A 204 12.69 -12.03 -12.17
C ALA A 204 11.65 -11.28 -11.32
N LEU A 205 10.89 -11.97 -10.46
CA LEU A 205 9.95 -11.34 -9.52
C LEU A 205 10.70 -10.53 -8.48
N ARG A 206 11.79 -11.06 -7.93
CA ARG A 206 12.63 -10.35 -6.96
C ARG A 206 13.14 -9.04 -7.54
N ALA A 207 13.69 -9.06 -8.77
CA ALA A 207 14.18 -7.87 -9.45
C ALA A 207 13.10 -6.77 -9.57
N ARG A 208 11.86 -7.14 -9.91
CA ARG A 208 10.73 -6.19 -9.97
C ARG A 208 10.42 -5.58 -8.60
N ILE A 209 10.45 -6.39 -7.54
CA ILE A 209 10.19 -5.91 -6.17
C ILE A 209 11.30 -4.95 -5.72
N GLU A 210 12.56 -5.28 -6.01
CA GLU A 210 13.72 -4.44 -5.71
C GLU A 210 13.69 -3.10 -6.47
N GLU A 211 13.28 -3.11 -7.74
CA GLU A 211 13.06 -1.89 -8.53
C GLU A 211 11.96 -1.00 -7.91
N THR A 212 10.83 -1.58 -7.53
CA THR A 212 9.76 -0.86 -6.81
C THR A 212 10.27 -0.28 -5.49
N ALA A 213 11.03 -1.05 -4.72
CA ALA A 213 11.62 -0.58 -3.46
C ALA A 213 12.59 0.61 -3.69
N ALA A 214 13.39 0.56 -4.75
CA ALA A 214 14.29 1.66 -5.12
C ALA A 214 13.52 2.94 -5.47
N ARG A 215 12.42 2.83 -6.22
CA ARG A 215 11.54 3.97 -6.55
C ARG A 215 10.89 4.55 -5.30
N LEU A 216 10.39 3.71 -4.37
CA LEU A 216 9.82 4.18 -3.11
C LEU A 216 10.85 4.89 -2.22
N ARG A 217 12.13 4.49 -2.27
CA ARG A 217 13.21 5.20 -1.55
C ARG A 217 13.46 6.59 -2.11
N ALA A 218 13.27 6.78 -3.41
CA ALA A 218 13.48 8.05 -4.09
C ALA A 218 12.38 9.09 -3.84
N ILE A 219 11.23 8.69 -3.30
CA ILE A 219 10.15 9.61 -2.91
C ILE A 219 10.53 10.23 -1.55
N ASP A 220 10.60 11.56 -1.48
CA ASP A 220 10.88 12.32 -0.25
C ASP A 220 9.61 12.57 0.62
#